data_6a0fc4507a82e8dd02785fd8909f543e
#
_entry.id   6a0fc4507a82e8dd02785fd8909f543e
#
_cell.length_a   1.000
_cell.length_b   1.000
_cell.length_c   1.000
_cell.angle_alpha   90.00
_cell.angle_beta   90.00
_cell.angle_gamma   90.00
#
_symmetry.space_group_name_H-M   'P 1'
#
loop_
_entity.id
_entity.type
_entity.pdbx_description
1 polymer ?
#
loop_
_entity_poly.entity_id
_entity_poly.type
_entity_poly.pdbx_seq_one_letter_code
_entity_poly.pdbx_strand_id
1 'polypeptide(L)'
;MTRGPLYAVSPLDGRYARYTEPLTEHASEAALIRARIEVEVEYLIALADLEATPLTLDESTRSDLRDLHDQFDADDASVVKQLETDGYAGYSATNHDVKAVEYFLRLHLPDEETQGPWVHFGLTSEDV
;
A
#
# COMPACT_ATOMS: atom_id res chain seq x y z
N MET A 1 22.42 8.24 -14.12
CA MET A 1 22.65 7.64 -15.43
C MET A 1 22.23 6.18 -15.41
N THR A 2 21.28 5.82 -16.22
CA THR A 2 20.87 4.41 -16.36
C THR A 2 21.91 3.64 -17.16
N ARG A 3 22.50 2.63 -16.56
CA ARG A 3 23.39 1.70 -17.26
C ARG A 3 22.53 0.71 -18.05
N GLY A 4 23.04 0.27 -19.21
CA GLY A 4 22.33 -0.69 -20.05
C GLY A 4 22.23 -2.09 -19.43
N PRO A 5 21.56 -3.03 -20.14
CA PRO A 5 21.32 -4.40 -19.64
C PRO A 5 22.56 -5.17 -19.20
N LEU A 6 23.72 -4.84 -19.74
CA LEU A 6 24.98 -5.48 -19.34
C LEU A 6 25.39 -5.16 -17.89
N TYR A 7 24.88 -4.07 -17.31
CA TYR A 7 25.17 -3.64 -15.97
C TYR A 7 24.00 -3.85 -15.00
N ALA A 8 22.96 -4.60 -15.43
CA ALA A 8 21.88 -5.01 -14.56
C ALA A 8 22.42 -5.92 -13.44
N VAL A 9 21.76 -5.94 -12.30
CA VAL A 9 22.18 -6.74 -11.13
C VAL A 9 22.15 -8.24 -11.47
N SER A 10 21.24 -8.64 -12.35
CA SER A 10 21.06 -10.03 -12.78
C SER A 10 20.70 -10.08 -14.27
N PRO A 11 20.99 -11.18 -14.97
CA PRO A 11 20.45 -11.36 -16.31
C PRO A 11 18.92 -11.30 -16.35
N LEU A 12 18.21 -11.58 -15.25
CA LEU A 12 16.75 -11.54 -15.18
C LEU A 12 16.20 -10.11 -15.36
N ASP A 13 16.88 -9.11 -14.83
CA ASP A 13 16.51 -7.70 -14.99
C ASP A 13 17.33 -6.99 -16.10
N GLY A 14 18.12 -7.76 -16.82
CA GLY A 14 18.92 -7.33 -17.97
C GLY A 14 18.42 -7.92 -19.27
N ARG A 15 19.22 -8.86 -19.84
CA ARG A 15 18.93 -9.47 -21.15
C ARG A 15 17.60 -10.23 -21.22
N TYR A 16 17.11 -10.74 -20.09
CA TYR A 16 15.87 -11.51 -19.99
C TYR A 16 14.69 -10.71 -19.44
N ALA A 17 14.83 -9.40 -19.24
CA ALA A 17 13.79 -8.55 -18.68
C ALA A 17 12.43 -8.69 -19.40
N ARG A 18 12.45 -8.81 -20.72
CA ARG A 18 11.22 -9.00 -21.52
C ARG A 18 10.45 -10.27 -21.17
N TYR A 19 11.13 -11.31 -20.67
CA TYR A 19 10.49 -12.56 -20.27
C TYR A 19 9.99 -12.53 -18.84
N THR A 20 10.58 -11.68 -17.99
CA THR A 20 10.20 -11.53 -16.58
C THR A 20 9.19 -10.40 -16.35
N GLU A 21 8.98 -9.53 -17.34
CA GLU A 21 8.04 -8.41 -17.23
C GLU A 21 6.65 -8.82 -16.73
N PRO A 22 6.02 -9.91 -17.22
CA PRO A 22 4.72 -10.32 -16.71
C PRO A 22 4.69 -10.66 -15.22
N LEU A 23 5.85 -10.96 -14.62
CA LEU A 23 5.97 -11.25 -13.19
C LEU A 23 5.92 -9.99 -12.33
N THR A 24 6.10 -8.81 -12.91
CA THR A 24 6.09 -7.54 -12.15
C THR A 24 4.76 -7.27 -11.47
N GLU A 25 3.66 -7.76 -12.05
CA GLU A 25 2.33 -7.64 -11.43
C GLU A 25 2.18 -8.50 -10.18
N HIS A 26 3.08 -9.44 -9.95
CA HIS A 26 2.99 -10.40 -8.84
C HIS A 26 4.16 -10.33 -7.87
N ALA A 27 5.34 -9.94 -8.34
CA ALA A 27 6.58 -10.09 -7.57
C ALA A 27 7.39 -8.80 -7.41
N SER A 28 6.93 -7.68 -7.94
CA SER A 28 7.60 -6.39 -7.77
C SER A 28 7.31 -5.77 -6.41
N GLU A 29 8.08 -4.74 -6.04
CA GLU A 29 7.79 -3.93 -4.86
C GLU A 29 6.40 -3.30 -4.95
N ALA A 30 6.00 -2.81 -6.12
CA ALA A 30 4.65 -2.26 -6.33
C ALA A 30 3.57 -3.33 -6.10
N ALA A 31 3.78 -4.56 -6.55
CA ALA A 31 2.85 -5.67 -6.31
C ALA A 31 2.74 -6.00 -4.81
N LEU A 32 3.86 -5.96 -4.09
CA LEU A 32 3.87 -6.15 -2.64
C LEU A 32 3.10 -5.04 -1.93
N ILE A 33 3.30 -3.79 -2.31
CA ILE A 33 2.57 -2.65 -1.76
C ILE A 33 1.06 -2.81 -2.00
N ARG A 34 0.66 -3.16 -3.21
CA ARG A 34 -0.75 -3.42 -3.54
C ARG A 34 -1.37 -4.51 -2.67
N ALA A 35 -0.66 -5.62 -2.50
CA ALA A 35 -1.12 -6.73 -1.66
C ALA A 35 -1.27 -6.31 -0.19
N ARG A 36 -0.34 -5.50 0.32
CA ARG A 36 -0.42 -4.96 1.67
C ARG A 36 -1.61 -4.01 1.84
N ILE A 37 -1.89 -3.17 0.85
CA ILE A 37 -3.08 -2.31 0.85
C ILE A 37 -4.34 -3.16 0.92
N GLU A 38 -4.43 -4.23 0.14
CA GLU A 38 -5.57 -5.15 0.16
C GLU A 38 -5.77 -5.75 1.56
N VAL A 39 -4.73 -6.26 2.18
CA VAL A 39 -4.79 -6.83 3.54
C VAL A 39 -5.29 -5.79 4.54
N GLU A 40 -4.72 -4.59 4.53
CA GLU A 40 -5.09 -3.52 5.46
C GLU A 40 -6.52 -3.03 5.23
N VAL A 41 -6.96 -2.90 3.99
CA VAL A 41 -8.34 -2.49 3.65
C VAL A 41 -9.34 -3.53 4.14
N GLU A 42 -9.16 -4.79 3.81
CA GLU A 42 -10.09 -5.84 4.20
C GLU A 42 -10.10 -6.05 5.73
N TYR A 43 -8.96 -5.88 6.38
CA TYR A 43 -8.87 -5.92 7.85
C TYR A 43 -9.64 -4.75 8.48
N LEU A 44 -9.48 -3.54 7.97
CA LEU A 44 -10.20 -2.36 8.48
C LEU A 44 -11.72 -2.54 8.32
N ILE A 45 -12.17 -3.06 7.20
CA ILE A 45 -13.59 -3.37 6.96
C ILE A 45 -14.07 -4.43 7.95
N ALA A 46 -13.30 -5.47 8.19
CA ALA A 46 -13.62 -6.50 9.17
C ALA A 46 -13.73 -5.93 10.60
N LEU A 47 -12.84 -4.99 10.96
CA LEU A 47 -12.95 -4.29 12.26
C LEU A 47 -14.25 -3.50 12.37
N ALA A 48 -14.68 -2.84 11.29
CA ALA A 48 -15.94 -2.08 11.27
C ALA A 48 -17.16 -2.99 11.43
N ASP A 49 -17.04 -4.26 11.05
CA ASP A 49 -18.12 -5.25 11.19
C ASP A 49 -18.19 -5.89 12.58
N LEU A 50 -17.18 -5.67 13.42
CA LEU A 50 -17.17 -6.16 14.80
C LEU A 50 -18.01 -5.25 15.70
N GLU A 51 -18.96 -5.81 16.42
CA GLU A 51 -19.76 -5.08 17.40
C GLU A 51 -18.91 -4.49 18.52
N ALA A 52 -17.76 -5.08 18.80
CA ALA A 52 -16.84 -4.64 19.85
C ALA A 52 -16.11 -3.33 19.53
N THR A 53 -16.13 -2.86 18.28
CA THR A 53 -15.45 -1.61 17.90
C THR A 53 -16.48 -0.52 17.59
N PRO A 54 -16.16 0.76 17.90
CA PRO A 54 -16.99 1.89 17.51
C PRO A 54 -16.76 2.34 16.05
N LEU A 55 -15.84 1.67 15.34
CA LEU A 55 -15.51 2.03 13.96
C LEU A 55 -16.71 1.83 13.04
N THR A 56 -17.05 2.86 12.27
CA THR A 56 -18.10 2.80 11.25
C THR A 56 -17.54 3.20 9.90
N LEU A 57 -17.85 2.38 8.89
CA LEU A 57 -17.53 2.63 7.48
C LEU A 57 -18.80 2.43 6.68
N ASP A 58 -19.28 3.47 6.00
CA ASP A 58 -20.43 3.33 5.11
C ASP A 58 -20.05 2.58 3.82
N GLU A 59 -21.05 2.20 3.02
CA GLU A 59 -20.82 1.43 1.80
C GLU A 59 -19.98 2.19 0.78
N SER A 60 -20.14 3.51 0.69
CA SER A 60 -19.34 4.35 -0.19
C SER A 60 -17.86 4.32 0.21
N THR A 61 -17.56 4.46 1.49
CA THR A 61 -16.20 4.40 2.01
C THR A 61 -15.58 3.02 1.78
N ARG A 62 -16.33 1.95 2.03
CA ARG A 62 -15.86 0.58 1.78
C ARG A 62 -15.50 0.36 0.31
N SER A 63 -16.34 0.84 -0.59
CA SER A 63 -16.10 0.76 -2.03
C SER A 63 -14.85 1.54 -2.43
N ASP A 64 -14.71 2.78 -1.94
CA ASP A 64 -13.55 3.62 -2.24
C ASP A 64 -12.25 3.01 -1.72
N LEU A 65 -12.27 2.41 -0.53
CA LEU A 65 -11.10 1.73 0.04
C LEU A 65 -10.69 0.51 -0.80
N ARG A 66 -11.66 -0.28 -1.26
CA ARG A 66 -11.37 -1.44 -2.13
C ARG A 66 -10.80 -1.02 -3.47
N ASP A 67 -11.22 0.12 -4.00
CA ASP A 67 -10.65 0.68 -5.22
C ASP A 67 -9.16 1.02 -5.08
N LEU A 68 -8.66 1.27 -3.87
CA LEU A 68 -7.24 1.55 -3.66
C LEU A 68 -6.33 0.40 -4.11
N HIS A 69 -6.76 -0.84 -3.95
CA HIS A 69 -5.98 -1.99 -4.44
C HIS A 69 -6.48 -2.52 -5.79
N ASP A 70 -7.77 -2.41 -6.08
CA ASP A 70 -8.32 -2.87 -7.35
C ASP A 70 -7.86 -2.01 -8.53
N GLN A 71 -7.70 -0.71 -8.31
CA GLN A 71 -7.30 0.26 -9.32
C GLN A 71 -5.89 0.84 -9.05
N PHE A 72 -5.09 0.13 -8.27
CA PHE A 72 -3.73 0.55 -7.90
C PHE A 72 -2.85 0.73 -9.14
N ASP A 73 -2.14 1.84 -9.20
CA ASP A 73 -1.28 2.20 -10.32
C ASP A 73 0.12 2.68 -9.87
N ALA A 74 0.94 3.05 -10.85
CA ALA A 74 2.31 3.52 -10.60
C ALA A 74 2.36 4.82 -9.78
N ASP A 75 1.37 5.70 -9.93
CA ASP A 75 1.30 6.93 -9.16
C ASP A 75 1.00 6.64 -7.70
N ASP A 76 0.09 5.70 -7.43
CA ASP A 76 -0.20 5.23 -6.07
C ASP A 76 1.05 4.62 -5.43
N ALA A 77 1.76 3.78 -6.16
CA ALA A 77 3.02 3.18 -5.67
C ALA A 77 4.05 4.26 -5.32
N SER A 78 4.14 5.30 -6.14
CA SER A 78 5.04 6.44 -5.89
C SER A 78 4.66 7.21 -4.62
N VAL A 79 3.37 7.42 -4.37
CA VAL A 79 2.90 8.09 -3.16
C VAL A 79 3.27 7.28 -1.91
N VAL A 80 3.03 5.97 -1.92
CA VAL A 80 3.41 5.11 -0.80
C VAL A 80 4.93 5.16 -0.56
N LYS A 81 5.72 5.13 -1.64
CA LYS A 81 7.18 5.22 -1.53
C LYS A 81 7.62 6.58 -0.97
N GLN A 82 6.99 7.67 -1.36
CA GLN A 82 7.27 8.99 -0.80
C GLN A 82 6.93 9.06 0.70
N LEU A 83 5.82 8.47 1.12
CA LEU A 83 5.47 8.38 2.54
C LEU A 83 6.54 7.65 3.35
N GLU A 84 7.19 6.66 2.76
CA GLU A 84 8.28 5.94 3.41
C GLU A 84 9.56 6.79 3.50
N THR A 85 9.98 7.41 2.40
CA THR A 85 11.34 7.96 2.25
C THR A 85 11.45 9.46 2.46
N ASP A 86 10.46 10.22 2.02
CA ASP A 86 10.56 11.70 1.93
C ASP A 86 9.51 12.43 2.77
N GLY A 87 8.38 11.82 3.00
CA GLY A 87 7.18 12.46 3.53
C GLY A 87 6.23 12.91 2.42
N TYR A 88 4.95 13.01 2.75
CA TYR A 88 3.89 13.36 1.79
C TYR A 88 2.65 13.88 2.52
N ALA A 89 2.00 14.89 1.96
CA ALA A 89 0.71 15.42 2.43
C ALA A 89 0.68 15.74 3.95
N GLY A 90 1.76 16.31 4.48
CA GLY A 90 1.87 16.66 5.89
C GLY A 90 2.42 15.56 6.79
N TYR A 91 2.54 14.34 6.31
CA TYR A 91 3.21 13.26 7.03
C TYR A 91 4.72 13.33 6.81
N SER A 92 5.49 13.20 7.89
CA SER A 92 6.95 13.03 7.81
C SER A 92 7.30 11.65 7.27
N ALA A 93 8.50 11.50 6.71
CA ALA A 93 8.99 10.20 6.25
C ALA A 93 8.90 9.16 7.38
N THR A 94 8.27 8.03 7.09
CA THR A 94 8.10 6.97 8.09
C THR A 94 9.35 6.13 8.31
N ASN A 95 10.20 6.04 7.29
CA ASN A 95 11.34 5.12 7.24
C ASN A 95 10.93 3.66 7.54
N HIS A 96 9.67 3.33 7.24
CA HIS A 96 9.08 2.02 7.49
C HIS A 96 8.00 1.75 6.42
N ASP A 97 8.20 0.69 5.65
CA ASP A 97 7.38 0.38 4.47
C ASP A 97 5.89 0.08 4.81
N VAL A 98 5.64 -0.69 5.85
CA VAL A 98 4.25 -1.00 6.27
C VAL A 98 3.57 0.22 6.88
N LYS A 99 4.31 1.05 7.61
CA LYS A 99 3.78 2.30 8.16
C LYS A 99 3.37 3.28 7.05
N ALA A 100 4.10 3.30 5.94
CA ALA A 100 3.74 4.08 4.76
C ALA A 100 2.40 3.63 4.18
N VAL A 101 2.14 2.33 4.15
CA VAL A 101 0.84 1.77 3.73
C VAL A 101 -0.28 2.24 4.67
N GLU A 102 -0.06 2.23 5.99
CA GLU A 102 -1.04 2.77 6.95
C GLU A 102 -1.43 4.21 6.61
N TYR A 103 -0.44 5.07 6.42
CA TYR A 103 -0.69 6.48 6.14
C TYR A 103 -1.32 6.70 4.76
N PHE A 104 -1.00 5.87 3.79
CA PHE A 104 -1.68 5.88 2.50
C PHE A 104 -3.20 5.63 2.66
N LEU A 105 -3.59 4.65 3.46
CA LEU A 105 -5.00 4.42 3.77
C LEU A 105 -5.63 5.62 4.48
N ARG A 106 -4.94 6.19 5.47
CA ARG A 106 -5.44 7.34 6.21
C ARG A 106 -5.73 8.55 5.33
N LEU A 107 -4.94 8.76 4.27
CA LEU A 107 -5.16 9.84 3.31
C LEU A 107 -6.50 9.71 2.56
N HIS A 108 -7.05 8.51 2.48
CA HIS A 108 -8.27 8.19 1.75
C HIS A 108 -9.49 7.97 2.64
N LEU A 109 -9.35 8.16 3.95
CA LEU A 109 -10.47 8.05 4.88
C LEU A 109 -11.23 9.39 4.96
N PRO A 110 -12.57 9.37 4.91
CA PRO A 110 -13.36 10.60 5.01
C PRO A 110 -13.28 11.27 6.39
N ASP A 111 -13.07 10.50 7.45
CA ASP A 111 -12.91 10.98 8.82
C ASP A 111 -11.65 10.36 9.42
N GLU A 112 -10.50 10.90 9.05
CA GLU A 112 -9.19 10.40 9.50
C GLU A 112 -9.05 10.44 11.02
N GLU A 113 -9.61 11.43 11.67
CA GLU A 113 -9.49 11.59 13.12
C GLU A 113 -10.10 10.41 13.90
N THR A 114 -11.29 9.95 13.51
CA THR A 114 -11.98 8.84 14.18
C THR A 114 -11.70 7.48 13.56
N GLN A 115 -11.47 7.41 12.25
CA GLN A 115 -11.26 6.15 11.53
C GLN A 115 -9.79 5.78 11.42
N GLY A 116 -8.91 6.77 11.27
CA GLY A 116 -7.46 6.55 11.07
C GLY A 116 -6.80 5.69 12.14
N PRO A 117 -7.06 5.90 13.45
CA PRO A 117 -6.47 5.08 14.51
C PRO A 117 -6.78 3.58 14.42
N TRP A 118 -7.82 3.18 13.69
CA TRP A 118 -8.17 1.77 13.49
C TRP A 118 -7.41 1.09 12.37
N VAL A 119 -6.76 1.86 11.49
CA VAL A 119 -5.88 1.30 10.47
C VAL A 119 -4.73 0.56 11.16
N HIS A 120 -4.49 -0.69 10.76
CA HIS A 120 -3.45 -1.55 11.34
C HIS A 120 -3.63 -1.87 12.84
N PHE A 121 -4.79 -1.62 13.39
CA PHE A 121 -5.04 -1.83 14.82
C PHE A 121 -4.89 -3.29 15.22
N GLY A 122 -3.98 -3.56 16.15
CA GLY A 122 -3.73 -4.91 16.64
C GLY A 122 -2.87 -5.79 15.74
N LEU A 123 -2.38 -5.27 14.60
CA LEU A 123 -1.50 -6.00 13.70
C LEU A 123 -0.03 -5.64 13.93
N THR A 124 0.85 -6.55 13.52
CA THR A 124 2.29 -6.28 13.36
C THR A 124 2.63 -6.25 11.87
N SER A 125 3.84 -5.76 11.54
CA SER A 125 4.30 -5.75 10.15
C SER A 125 4.35 -7.15 9.52
N GLU A 126 4.52 -8.19 10.32
CA GLU A 126 4.58 -9.58 9.85
C GLU A 126 3.20 -10.12 9.44
N ASP A 127 2.12 -9.49 9.84
CA ASP A 127 0.75 -9.89 9.50
C ASP A 127 0.30 -9.38 8.13
N VAL A 128 1.08 -8.46 7.54
CA VAL A 128 0.69 -7.69 6.34
C VAL A 128 1.56 -8.00 5.12
#